data_008107a484adb785046a63fae3f6f098
#
_entry.id   008107a484adb785046a63fae3f6f098
#
_cell.length_a   1.000
_cell.length_b   1.000
_cell.length_c   1.000
_cell.angle_alpha   90.00
_cell.angle_beta   90.00
_cell.angle_gamma   90.00
#
_symmetry.space_group_name_H-M   'P 1'
#
loop_
_entity.id
_entity.type
_entity.pdbx_description
1 polymer ?
#
loop_
_entity_poly.entity_id
_entity_poly.type
_entity_poly.pdbx_seq_one_letter_code
_entity_poly.pdbx_strand_id
1 'polypeptide(L)'
;MPFARRDALIQGDSVRQIWGLEEEAPAAERPPVRRDFQPRNPAIEETADLLHLRLGEELEYARRMLDAMGDELSADPIAVSRHGVVLQSLDIVGQMLGHIAKVIRSADPESAVEQIGMGDLKARLTRNGAL
;
A
#
# COMPACT_ATOMS: atom_id res chain seq x y z
N MET A 1 23.79 -43.54 11.03
CA MET A 1 23.81 -42.19 11.53
C MET A 1 22.51 -41.80 12.21
N PRO A 2 22.32 -42.15 13.43
CA PRO A 2 21.15 -41.68 14.15
C PRO A 2 21.15 -40.18 14.33
N PHE A 3 22.30 -39.57 14.19
CA PHE A 3 22.45 -38.14 14.38
C PHE A 3 21.63 -37.29 13.39
N ALA A 4 21.78 -37.59 12.09
CA ALA A 4 21.08 -36.80 11.08
C ALA A 4 19.55 -36.95 11.19
N ARG A 5 19.13 -38.17 11.46
CA ARG A 5 17.70 -38.42 11.64
C ARG A 5 17.15 -37.78 12.91
N ARG A 6 17.94 -37.81 13.96
CA ARG A 6 17.57 -37.14 15.19
C ARG A 6 17.50 -35.65 14.99
N ASP A 7 18.41 -35.10 14.25
CA ASP A 7 18.39 -33.70 13.92
C ASP A 7 17.13 -33.30 13.14
N ALA A 8 16.75 -34.13 12.19
CA ALA A 8 15.54 -33.89 11.44
C ALA A 8 14.30 -33.87 12.34
N LEU A 9 14.25 -34.81 13.29
CA LEU A 9 13.15 -34.83 14.26
C LEU A 9 13.19 -33.63 15.20
N ILE A 10 14.35 -33.28 15.69
CA ILE A 10 14.53 -32.12 16.54
C ILE A 10 14.17 -30.86 15.79
N GLN A 11 14.56 -30.77 14.55
CA GLN A 11 14.19 -29.61 13.72
C GLN A 11 12.69 -29.49 13.56
N GLY A 12 12.00 -30.59 13.32
CA GLY A 12 10.54 -30.57 13.21
C GLY A 12 9.87 -30.07 14.49
N ASP A 13 10.28 -30.62 15.63
CA ASP A 13 9.75 -30.21 16.90
C ASP A 13 10.14 -28.78 17.27
N SER A 14 11.39 -28.42 17.01
CA SER A 14 11.86 -27.07 17.28
C SER A 14 11.13 -26.02 16.45
N VAL A 15 10.87 -26.30 15.19
CA VAL A 15 10.10 -25.41 14.32
C VAL A 15 8.69 -25.25 14.86
N ARG A 16 8.05 -26.33 15.28
CA ARG A 16 6.73 -26.25 15.89
C ARG A 16 6.73 -25.43 17.17
N GLN A 17 7.72 -25.63 18.02
CA GLN A 17 7.86 -24.85 19.25
C GLN A 17 8.04 -23.38 18.98
N ILE A 18 8.93 -23.04 18.05
CA ILE A 18 9.19 -21.65 17.67
C ILE A 18 7.94 -20.99 17.11
N TRP A 19 7.18 -21.71 16.29
CA TRP A 19 5.98 -21.20 15.66
C TRP A 19 4.70 -21.49 16.44
N GLY A 20 4.81 -22.20 17.55
CA GLY A 20 3.65 -22.60 18.34
C GLY A 20 2.79 -23.65 17.66
N LEU A 21 3.34 -24.40 16.73
CA LEU A 21 2.59 -25.37 15.92
C LEU A 21 2.34 -26.69 16.61
N GLU A 22 3.18 -27.10 17.57
CA GLU A 22 2.98 -28.36 18.29
C GLU A 22 1.74 -28.35 19.15
N GLU A 23 1.23 -27.18 19.45
CA GLU A 23 0.03 -27.04 20.26
C GLU A 23 -1.26 -27.15 19.45
N GLU A 24 -1.13 -27.36 18.16
CA GLU A 24 -2.29 -27.52 17.30
C GLU A 24 -3.12 -28.76 17.59
N ALA A 25 -2.46 -29.80 18.11
CA ALA A 25 -3.17 -31.03 18.48
C ALA A 25 -4.33 -30.78 19.42
N PRO A 26 -4.21 -29.92 20.46
CA PRO A 26 -5.36 -29.54 21.29
C PRO A 26 -6.13 -28.34 20.74
N ALA A 27 -5.96 -27.99 19.50
CA ALA A 27 -6.61 -26.81 18.92
C ALA A 27 -8.13 -26.83 19.02
N ALA A 28 -8.73 -28.03 19.07
CA ALA A 28 -10.16 -28.20 19.26
C ALA A 28 -10.67 -27.67 20.62
N GLU A 29 -9.77 -27.56 21.59
CA GLU A 29 -10.09 -27.05 22.91
C GLU A 29 -9.91 -25.54 23.04
N ARG A 30 -9.31 -24.93 22.04
CA ARG A 30 -9.13 -23.48 22.06
C ARG A 30 -10.46 -22.78 21.81
N PRO A 31 -10.81 -21.84 22.66
CA PRO A 31 -11.95 -21.00 22.35
C PRO A 31 -11.70 -20.26 21.04
N PRO A 32 -12.69 -20.12 20.18
CA PRO A 32 -12.51 -19.37 18.95
C PRO A 32 -12.02 -17.97 19.29
N VAL A 33 -10.87 -17.62 18.77
CA VAL A 33 -10.36 -16.26 18.88
C VAL A 33 -11.32 -15.36 18.11
N ARG A 34 -12.18 -14.69 18.84
CA ARG A 34 -13.05 -13.69 18.25
C ARG A 34 -12.18 -12.51 17.81
N ARG A 35 -11.77 -12.54 16.56
CA ARG A 35 -11.01 -11.44 15.97
C ARG A 35 -11.80 -10.13 15.99
N ASP A 36 -13.11 -10.23 16.18
CA ASP A 36 -14.02 -9.09 16.13
C ASP A 36 -13.99 -8.25 17.42
N PHE A 37 -13.28 -8.72 18.44
CA PHE A 37 -13.25 -8.08 19.76
C PHE A 37 -11.92 -7.44 20.15
N GLN A 38 -11.07 -7.13 19.21
CA GLN A 38 -10.01 -6.19 19.54
C GLN A 38 -10.66 -4.81 19.61
N PRO A 39 -10.71 -4.20 20.79
CA PRO A 39 -11.19 -2.83 20.86
C PRO A 39 -10.27 -1.99 19.99
N ARG A 40 -10.80 -1.44 18.94
CA ARG A 40 -10.11 -0.44 18.15
C ARG A 40 -9.72 0.67 19.11
N ASN A 41 -8.45 0.94 19.19
CA ASN A 41 -7.99 2.04 20.01
C ASN A 41 -8.24 3.34 19.22
N PRO A 42 -9.19 4.19 19.64
CA PRO A 42 -9.54 5.39 18.90
C PRO A 42 -8.34 6.34 18.74
N ALA A 43 -7.41 6.34 19.69
CA ALA A 43 -6.20 7.15 19.59
C ALA A 43 -5.27 6.69 18.46
N ILE A 44 -5.21 5.39 18.19
CA ILE A 44 -4.41 4.84 17.08
C ILE A 44 -5.08 5.15 15.75
N GLU A 45 -6.39 5.04 15.68
CA GLU A 45 -7.14 5.39 14.46
C GLU A 45 -7.01 6.87 14.13
N GLU A 46 -7.16 7.73 15.11
CA GLU A 46 -6.99 9.18 14.92
C GLU A 46 -5.57 9.51 14.44
N THR A 47 -4.55 8.87 15.01
CA THR A 47 -3.16 9.05 14.58
C THR A 47 -2.94 8.55 13.15
N ALA A 48 -3.54 7.41 12.79
CA ALA A 48 -3.45 6.88 11.45
C ALA A 48 -4.14 7.80 10.43
N ASP A 49 -5.30 8.36 10.79
CA ASP A 49 -6.02 9.31 9.93
C ASP A 49 -5.22 10.59 9.72
N LEU A 50 -4.59 11.11 10.77
CA LEU A 50 -3.71 12.28 10.66
C LEU A 50 -2.50 11.99 9.78
N LEU A 51 -1.92 10.79 9.89
CA LEU A 51 -0.80 10.39 9.04
C LEU A 51 -1.26 10.31 7.57
N HIS A 52 -2.41 9.73 7.30
CA HIS A 52 -2.95 9.66 5.94
C HIS A 52 -3.20 11.04 5.36
N LEU A 53 -3.72 11.97 6.13
CA LEU A 53 -3.89 13.35 5.69
C LEU A 53 -2.56 14.00 5.32
N ARG A 54 -1.53 13.83 6.15
CA ARG A 54 -0.18 14.35 5.88
C ARG A 54 0.45 13.72 4.65
N LEU A 55 0.30 12.40 4.48
CA LEU A 55 0.78 11.71 3.29
C LEU A 55 0.08 12.23 2.02
N GLY A 56 -1.20 12.48 2.10
CA GLY A 56 -1.94 13.09 1.00
C GLY A 56 -1.45 14.50 0.67
N GLU A 57 -1.14 15.30 1.68
CA GLU A 57 -0.56 16.64 1.51
C GLU A 57 0.82 16.59 0.84
N GLU A 58 1.67 15.66 1.26
CA GLU A 58 3.00 15.47 0.66
C GLU A 58 2.91 15.00 -0.80
N LEU A 59 1.98 14.11 -1.10
CA LEU A 59 1.73 13.69 -2.48
C LEU A 59 1.24 14.86 -3.35
N GLU A 60 0.39 15.70 -2.81
CA GLU A 60 -0.08 16.90 -3.50
C GLU A 60 1.05 17.90 -3.70
N TYR A 61 1.94 18.03 -2.73
CA TYR A 61 3.15 18.85 -2.87
C TYR A 61 4.05 18.31 -3.97
N ALA A 62 4.30 17.00 -3.99
CA ALA A 62 5.09 16.35 -5.04
C ALA A 62 4.46 16.57 -6.43
N ARG A 63 3.13 16.50 -6.53
CA ARG A 63 2.42 16.78 -7.77
C ARG A 63 2.67 18.20 -8.24
N ARG A 64 2.56 19.18 -7.36
CA ARG A 64 2.81 20.59 -7.71
C ARG A 64 4.25 20.82 -8.18
N MET A 65 5.21 20.13 -7.57
CA MET A 65 6.61 20.20 -8.01
C MET A 65 6.78 19.64 -9.42
N LEU A 66 6.15 18.51 -9.71
CA LEU A 66 6.18 17.93 -11.05
C LEU A 66 5.51 18.83 -12.09
N ASP A 67 4.39 19.43 -11.75
CA ASP A 67 3.70 20.38 -12.63
C ASP A 67 4.61 21.58 -12.95
N ALA A 68 5.26 22.13 -11.92
CA ALA A 68 6.17 23.26 -12.11
C ALA A 68 7.36 22.88 -12.99
N MET A 69 7.95 21.71 -12.80
CA MET A 69 9.03 21.21 -13.64
C MET A 69 8.56 21.00 -15.09
N GLY A 70 7.40 20.43 -15.27
CA GLY A 70 6.78 20.23 -16.57
C GLY A 70 6.53 21.56 -17.29
N ASP A 71 6.03 22.56 -16.59
CA ASP A 71 5.77 23.90 -17.14
C ASP A 71 7.08 24.57 -17.57
N GLU A 72 8.11 24.48 -16.73
CA GLU A 72 9.43 25.06 -17.07
C GLU A 72 10.03 24.39 -18.29
N LEU A 73 10.01 23.05 -18.36
CA LEU A 73 10.53 22.32 -19.51
C LEU A 73 9.70 22.57 -20.78
N SER A 74 8.40 22.72 -20.64
CA SER A 74 7.50 22.97 -21.77
C SER A 74 7.66 24.38 -22.35
N ALA A 75 8.25 25.29 -21.60
CA ALA A 75 8.57 26.61 -22.08
C ALA A 75 9.80 26.63 -23.03
N ASP A 76 10.61 25.58 -23.04
CA ASP A 76 11.75 25.41 -23.89
C ASP A 76 11.37 24.63 -25.17
N PRO A 77 11.36 25.28 -26.37
CA PRO A 77 10.99 24.60 -27.59
C PRO A 77 11.92 23.43 -27.96
N ILE A 78 13.18 23.48 -27.53
CA ILE A 78 14.17 22.42 -27.79
C ILE A 78 13.82 21.21 -26.93
N ALA A 79 13.48 21.43 -25.64
CA ALA A 79 13.07 20.37 -24.74
C ALA A 79 11.79 19.70 -25.24
N VAL A 80 10.80 20.46 -25.66
CA VAL A 80 9.54 19.94 -26.22
C VAL A 80 9.80 19.11 -27.47
N SER A 81 10.65 19.59 -28.36
CA SER A 81 10.97 18.87 -29.58
C SER A 81 11.71 17.54 -29.33
N ARG A 82 12.61 17.52 -28.36
CA ARG A 82 13.42 16.33 -28.06
C ARG A 82 12.75 15.36 -27.12
N HIS A 83 11.94 15.86 -26.17
CA HIS A 83 11.47 15.10 -25.02
C HIS A 83 9.95 15.18 -24.83
N GLY A 84 9.19 15.41 -25.88
CA GLY A 84 7.74 15.58 -25.81
C GLY A 84 7.03 14.40 -25.13
N VAL A 85 7.48 13.17 -25.40
CA VAL A 85 6.91 11.96 -24.76
C VAL A 85 7.20 11.94 -23.27
N VAL A 86 8.40 12.34 -22.87
CA VAL A 86 8.77 12.41 -21.44
C VAL A 86 7.94 13.48 -20.73
N LEU A 87 7.71 14.61 -21.36
CA LEU A 87 6.86 15.68 -20.81
C LEU A 87 5.42 15.21 -20.62
N GLN A 88 4.88 14.45 -21.56
CA GLN A 88 3.56 13.83 -21.41
C GLN A 88 3.54 12.85 -20.23
N SER A 89 4.62 12.09 -20.05
CA SER A 89 4.74 11.17 -18.94
C SER A 89 4.77 11.89 -17.59
N LEU A 90 5.42 13.04 -17.50
CA LEU A 90 5.41 13.88 -16.30
C LEU A 90 3.98 14.34 -15.96
N ASP A 91 3.22 14.75 -16.94
CA ASP A 91 1.82 15.14 -16.74
C ASP A 91 0.97 13.99 -16.24
N ILE A 92 1.14 12.80 -16.83
CA ILE A 92 0.43 11.60 -16.40
C ILE A 92 0.78 11.24 -14.96
N VAL A 93 2.07 11.28 -14.60
CA VAL A 93 2.50 10.99 -13.22
C VAL A 93 1.92 12.02 -12.24
N GLY A 94 1.91 13.30 -12.61
CA GLY A 94 1.28 14.33 -11.80
C GLY A 94 -0.20 14.07 -11.54
N GLN A 95 -0.94 13.67 -12.57
CA GLN A 95 -2.35 13.32 -12.44
C GLN A 95 -2.54 12.09 -11.54
N MET A 96 -1.69 11.07 -11.69
CA MET A 96 -1.74 9.89 -10.83
C MET A 96 -1.54 10.27 -9.36
N LEU A 97 -0.55 11.08 -9.07
CA LEU A 97 -0.27 11.54 -7.70
C LEU A 97 -1.45 12.32 -7.12
N GLY A 98 -2.08 13.16 -7.91
CA GLY A 98 -3.27 13.89 -7.49
C GLY A 98 -4.44 12.97 -7.13
N HIS A 99 -4.69 11.95 -7.93
CA HIS A 99 -5.72 10.96 -7.63
C HIS A 99 -5.40 10.13 -6.39
N ILE A 100 -4.16 9.68 -6.26
CA ILE A 100 -3.72 8.92 -5.08
C ILE A 100 -3.85 9.78 -3.82
N ALA A 101 -3.46 11.04 -3.88
CA ALA A 101 -3.60 11.97 -2.75
C ALA A 101 -5.06 12.11 -2.31
N LYS A 102 -5.98 12.21 -3.26
CA LYS A 102 -7.41 12.28 -2.95
C LYS A 102 -7.92 11.02 -2.26
N VAL A 103 -7.51 9.85 -2.74
CA VAL A 103 -7.90 8.56 -2.14
C VAL A 103 -7.38 8.48 -0.71
N ILE A 104 -6.11 8.80 -0.48
CA ILE A 104 -5.50 8.72 0.84
C ILE A 104 -6.17 9.68 1.84
N ARG A 105 -6.59 10.86 1.40
CA ARG A 105 -7.25 11.85 2.26
C ARG A 105 -8.73 11.61 2.44
N SER A 106 -9.31 10.70 1.67
CA SER A 106 -10.74 10.46 1.69
C SER A 106 -11.18 9.73 2.96
N ALA A 107 -12.33 10.11 3.50
CA ALA A 107 -13.00 9.35 4.56
C ALA A 107 -13.52 8.00 4.06
N ASP A 108 -13.80 7.90 2.77
CA ASP A 108 -14.22 6.67 2.10
C ASP A 108 -13.31 6.43 0.88
N PRO A 109 -12.16 5.77 1.10
CA PRO A 109 -11.20 5.54 0.03
C PRO A 109 -11.76 4.72 -1.15
N GLU A 110 -12.60 3.75 -0.88
CA GLU A 110 -13.19 2.90 -1.92
C GLU A 110 -14.08 3.72 -2.86
N SER A 111 -14.92 4.57 -2.30
CA SER A 111 -15.74 5.49 -3.09
C SER A 111 -14.86 6.48 -3.87
N ALA A 112 -13.79 6.97 -3.27
CA ALA A 112 -12.85 7.86 -3.94
C ALA A 112 -12.19 7.20 -5.15
N VAL A 113 -11.82 5.92 -5.05
CA VAL A 113 -11.26 5.14 -6.17
C VAL A 113 -12.27 5.03 -7.30
N GLU A 114 -13.55 4.81 -7.00
CA GLU A 114 -14.60 4.74 -8.01
C GLU A 114 -14.74 6.03 -8.84
N GLN A 115 -14.37 7.17 -8.26
CA GLN A 115 -14.46 8.48 -8.92
C GLN A 115 -13.22 8.82 -9.75
N ILE A 116 -12.20 7.96 -9.77
CA ILE A 116 -10.99 8.22 -10.55
C ILE A 116 -11.30 8.13 -12.05
N GLY A 117 -10.98 9.21 -12.76
CA GLY A 117 -11.16 9.27 -14.21
C GLY A 117 -10.09 8.54 -15.03
N MET A 118 -8.94 8.22 -14.43
CA MET A 118 -7.88 7.47 -15.09
C MET A 118 -8.16 5.97 -15.02
N GLY A 119 -8.66 5.39 -16.11
CA GLY A 119 -9.09 3.99 -16.14
C GLY A 119 -8.03 2.99 -15.72
N ASP A 120 -6.80 3.15 -16.20
CA ASP A 120 -5.69 2.26 -15.87
C ASP A 120 -5.33 2.31 -14.38
N LEU A 121 -5.28 3.51 -13.81
CA LEU A 121 -5.01 3.70 -12.39
C LEU A 121 -6.15 3.09 -11.56
N LYS A 122 -7.39 3.39 -11.90
CA LYS A 122 -8.57 2.82 -11.25
C LYS A 122 -8.53 1.30 -11.26
N ALA A 123 -8.24 0.68 -12.40
CA ALA A 123 -8.14 -0.77 -12.54
C ALA A 123 -7.06 -1.37 -11.64
N ARG A 124 -5.91 -0.72 -11.52
CA ARG A 124 -4.85 -1.19 -10.63
C ARG A 124 -5.23 -1.09 -9.15
N LEU A 125 -5.93 -0.04 -8.77
CA LEU A 125 -6.35 0.17 -7.37
C LEU A 125 -7.54 -0.71 -6.97
N THR A 126 -8.38 -1.10 -7.91
CA THR A 126 -9.51 -2.00 -7.65
C THR A 126 -9.16 -3.47 -7.79
N ARG A 127 -7.95 -3.78 -8.25
CA ARG A 127 -7.50 -5.16 -8.40
C ARG A 127 -7.46 -5.84 -7.04
N ASN A 128 -8.34 -6.81 -6.84
CA ASN A 128 -8.29 -7.65 -5.67
C ASN A 128 -6.94 -8.36 -5.62
N GLY A 129 -6.22 -8.11 -4.53
CA GLY A 129 -4.84 -8.50 -4.39
C GLY A 129 -4.60 -10.00 -4.40
N ALA A 130 -4.66 -10.58 -5.57
CA ALA A 130 -3.99 -11.83 -5.82
C ALA A 130 -2.57 -11.50 -6.26
N LEU A 131 -1.73 -11.23 -5.29
CA LEU A 131 -0.30 -11.24 -5.50
C LEU A 131 0.20 -12.64 -5.20
#